data_4765364f231510590270893f34e71308
#
_entry.id   4765364f231510590270893f34e71308
#
_cell.length_a   1.000
_cell.length_b   1.000
_cell.length_c   1.000
_cell.angle_alpha   90.00
_cell.angle_beta   90.00
_cell.angle_gamma   90.00
#
_symmetry.space_group_name_H-M   'P 1'
#
loop_
_entity.id
_entity.type
_entity.pdbx_description
1 polymer ?
#
loop_
_entity_poly.entity_id
_entity_poly.type
_entity_poly.pdbx_seq_one_letter_code
_entity_poly.pdbx_strand_id
1 'polypeptide(L)'
;KDAEKFEFIFKNGKKWKPPIGTFHRYSITTLKAYDDNDEIYFGKDGNAIPSRKTFLTELKNDGIPSRTLWRHDEVGHNHEARTEVKAFNSETVFSTPKPERLIERILTLATEENDLVLDSFLGSGTTSAVAQKMNRKYIGIELGEHSITHCVPRMKMVIDGEQGGVSK
;
A
#
# COMPACT_ATOMS: atom_id res chain seq x y z
N LYS A 1 -21.44 25.29 26.55
CA LYS A 1 -22.73 26.02 26.67
C LYS A 1 -23.06 26.91 25.46
N ASP A 2 -22.14 27.16 24.50
CA ASP A 2 -22.34 28.15 23.41
C ASP A 2 -22.27 27.56 22.00
N ALA A 3 -22.38 26.25 21.81
CA ALA A 3 -22.35 25.62 20.49
C ALA A 3 -23.51 26.05 19.57
N GLU A 4 -24.67 26.40 20.16
CA GLU A 4 -25.85 26.80 19.39
C GLU A 4 -25.77 28.21 18.80
N LYS A 5 -24.85 29.05 19.28
CA LYS A 5 -24.66 30.44 18.81
C LYS A 5 -23.50 30.62 17.84
N PHE A 6 -22.73 29.54 17.56
CA PHE A 6 -21.58 29.69 16.67
C PHE A 6 -22.02 29.71 15.21
N GLU A 7 -21.72 30.79 14.52
CA GLU A 7 -21.87 30.94 13.08
C GLU A 7 -20.64 31.62 12.52
N PHE A 8 -20.08 31.11 11.43
CA PHE A 8 -18.95 31.68 10.73
C PHE A 8 -19.31 31.92 9.26
N ILE A 9 -18.95 33.09 8.74
CA ILE A 9 -19.15 33.49 7.34
C ILE A 9 -17.77 33.52 6.68
N PHE A 10 -17.53 32.65 5.74
CA PHE A 10 -16.29 32.60 4.98
C PHE A 10 -16.24 33.72 3.92
N LYS A 11 -15.03 34.06 3.45
CA LYS A 11 -14.82 35.11 2.44
C LYS A 11 -15.56 34.87 1.12
N ASN A 12 -15.91 33.63 0.80
CA ASN A 12 -16.75 33.25 -0.34
C ASN A 12 -18.25 33.47 -0.08
N GLY A 13 -18.65 34.01 1.07
CA GLY A 13 -20.02 34.25 1.48
C GLY A 13 -20.74 33.06 2.08
N LYS A 14 -20.10 31.89 2.14
CA LYS A 14 -20.71 30.67 2.70
C LYS A 14 -20.82 30.77 4.23
N LYS A 15 -22.04 30.56 4.73
CA LYS A 15 -22.32 30.47 6.16
C LYS A 15 -22.17 29.03 6.63
N TRP A 16 -21.56 28.84 7.79
CA TRP A 16 -21.39 27.53 8.39
C TRP A 16 -21.69 27.57 9.90
N LYS A 17 -22.39 26.52 10.33
CA LYS A 17 -22.64 26.19 11.74
C LYS A 17 -22.26 24.74 11.98
N PRO A 18 -21.72 24.39 13.16
CA PRO A 18 -21.55 23.00 13.52
C PRO A 18 -22.89 22.24 13.48
N PRO A 19 -22.92 20.98 13.01
CA PRO A 19 -24.12 20.16 13.11
C PRO A 19 -24.64 20.07 14.56
N ILE A 20 -25.94 19.89 14.73
CA ILE A 20 -26.58 19.74 16.05
C ILE A 20 -25.88 18.62 16.83
N GLY A 21 -25.54 18.88 18.08
CA GLY A 21 -24.82 17.92 18.95
C GLY A 21 -23.30 17.86 18.74
N THR A 22 -22.74 18.70 17.86
CA THR A 22 -21.30 18.80 17.65
C THR A 22 -20.76 20.18 18.05
N PHE A 23 -19.44 20.27 18.25
CA PHE A 23 -18.76 21.53 18.56
C PHE A 23 -17.83 21.92 17.43
N HIS A 24 -17.64 23.24 17.24
CA HIS A 24 -16.62 23.75 16.34
C HIS A 24 -15.21 23.38 16.84
N ARG A 25 -14.37 22.92 15.93
CA ARG A 25 -12.99 22.46 16.25
C ARG A 25 -12.02 23.63 16.43
N TYR A 26 -12.27 24.74 15.78
CA TYR A 26 -11.39 25.90 15.73
C TYR A 26 -12.09 27.17 16.26
N SER A 27 -11.36 28.08 16.89
CA SER A 27 -11.86 29.38 17.27
C SER A 27 -12.20 30.23 16.03
N ILE A 28 -13.02 31.28 16.20
CA ILE A 28 -13.35 32.21 15.11
C ILE A 28 -12.07 32.84 14.52
N THR A 29 -11.12 33.22 15.37
CA THR A 29 -9.84 33.78 14.95
C THR A 29 -9.02 32.81 14.10
N THR A 30 -8.98 31.52 14.51
CA THR A 30 -8.29 30.48 13.74
C THR A 30 -8.97 30.19 12.42
N LEU A 31 -10.32 30.12 12.40
CA LEU A 31 -11.07 29.93 11.15
C LEU A 31 -10.87 31.10 10.17
N LYS A 32 -10.84 32.31 10.71
CA LYS A 32 -10.56 33.51 9.89
C LYS A 32 -9.16 33.45 9.28
N ALA A 33 -8.13 33.06 10.05
CA ALA A 33 -6.78 32.92 9.55
C ALA A 33 -6.68 31.89 8.43
N TYR A 34 -7.34 30.72 8.60
CA TYR A 34 -7.38 29.68 7.57
C TYR A 34 -8.13 30.12 6.30
N ASP A 35 -9.20 30.88 6.46
CA ASP A 35 -9.98 31.44 5.34
C ASP A 35 -9.18 32.49 4.57
N ASP A 36 -8.55 33.41 5.30
CA ASP A 36 -7.71 34.49 4.72
C ASP A 36 -6.52 33.85 3.92
N ASN A 37 -5.96 32.76 4.38
CA ASN A 37 -4.85 32.03 3.75
C ASN A 37 -5.28 31.02 2.68
N ASP A 38 -6.55 30.95 2.29
CA ASP A 38 -7.07 29.93 1.35
C ASP A 38 -6.92 28.48 1.82
N GLU A 39 -6.84 28.23 3.12
CA GLU A 39 -6.65 26.90 3.70
C GLU A 39 -7.97 26.12 3.89
N ILE A 40 -9.12 26.66 3.48
CA ILE A 40 -10.42 25.99 3.60
C ILE A 40 -10.83 25.35 2.28
N TYR A 41 -11.29 24.10 2.36
CA TYR A 41 -11.80 23.32 1.23
C TYR A 41 -13.29 23.04 1.41
N PHE A 42 -14.08 23.30 0.39
CA PHE A 42 -15.54 23.15 0.36
C PHE A 42 -16.02 22.01 -0.54
N GLY A 43 -15.13 21.06 -0.90
CA GLY A 43 -15.44 20.03 -1.90
C GLY A 43 -15.22 20.52 -3.34
N LYS A 44 -15.31 19.59 -4.29
CA LYS A 44 -15.15 19.92 -5.72
C LYS A 44 -16.20 20.92 -6.21
N ASP A 45 -17.42 20.79 -5.72
CA ASP A 45 -18.58 21.62 -6.11
C ASP A 45 -18.77 22.83 -5.20
N GLY A 46 -17.87 23.09 -4.26
CA GLY A 46 -17.95 24.18 -3.31
C GLY A 46 -19.04 24.04 -2.25
N ASN A 47 -19.74 22.90 -2.16
CA ASN A 47 -20.91 22.70 -1.30
C ASN A 47 -20.69 21.71 -0.13
N ALA A 48 -19.54 21.12 0.00
CA ALA A 48 -19.23 20.24 1.11
C ALA A 48 -19.08 21.00 2.44
N ILE A 49 -19.11 20.24 3.55
CA ILE A 49 -18.77 20.76 4.88
C ILE A 49 -17.35 21.33 4.84
N PRO A 50 -17.13 22.54 5.36
CA PRO A 50 -15.81 23.16 5.36
C PRO A 50 -14.78 22.27 6.07
N SER A 51 -13.67 21.98 5.42
CA SER A 51 -12.55 21.24 6.00
C SER A 51 -11.23 21.98 5.77
N ARG A 52 -10.30 21.89 6.72
CA ARG A 52 -8.96 22.45 6.53
C ARG A 52 -8.20 21.65 5.49
N LYS A 53 -7.58 22.32 4.54
CA LYS A 53 -6.61 21.74 3.63
C LYS A 53 -5.36 21.31 4.42
N THR A 54 -4.83 20.14 4.10
CA THR A 54 -3.49 19.73 4.51
C THR A 54 -2.62 19.76 3.27
N PHE A 55 -1.59 20.56 3.27
CA PHE A 55 -0.69 20.66 2.13
C PHE A 55 0.33 19.54 2.16
N LEU A 56 0.72 19.05 1.00
CA LEU A 56 1.70 17.95 0.87
C LEU A 56 3.02 18.28 1.60
N THR A 57 3.42 19.55 1.56
CA THR A 57 4.62 20.07 2.25
C THR A 57 4.53 20.07 3.78
N GLU A 58 3.32 19.95 4.34
CA GLU A 58 3.08 19.89 5.78
C GLU A 58 2.99 18.46 6.31
N LEU A 59 2.99 17.48 5.42
CA LEU A 59 2.95 16.07 5.82
C LEU A 59 4.28 15.69 6.49
N LYS A 60 4.19 15.16 7.70
CA LYS A 60 5.36 14.68 8.44
C LYS A 60 5.96 13.40 7.85
N ASN A 61 5.15 12.66 7.09
CA ASN A 61 5.54 11.41 6.46
C ASN A 61 4.97 11.37 5.05
N ASP A 62 5.75 10.88 4.11
CA ASP A 62 5.36 10.78 2.69
C ASP A 62 4.42 9.60 2.38
N GLY A 63 3.98 8.87 3.38
CA GLY A 63 3.14 7.68 3.19
C GLY A 63 2.14 7.44 4.31
N ILE A 64 1.24 6.51 4.05
CA ILE A 64 0.28 6.01 5.03
C ILE A 64 0.90 4.78 5.71
N PRO A 65 0.89 4.69 7.06
CA PRO A 65 1.36 3.49 7.75
C PRO A 65 0.66 2.23 7.24
N SER A 66 1.43 1.16 7.05
CA SER A 66 0.89 -0.11 6.62
C SER A 66 -0.12 -0.64 7.64
N ARG A 67 -1.21 -1.23 7.14
CA ARG A 67 -2.18 -1.91 8.00
C ARG A 67 -1.55 -3.17 8.61
N THR A 68 -1.95 -3.52 9.81
CA THR A 68 -1.51 -4.76 10.48
C THR A 68 -2.21 -6.00 9.95
N LEU A 69 -3.41 -5.84 9.36
CA LEU A 69 -4.16 -6.91 8.71
C LEU A 69 -4.12 -6.70 7.19
N TRP A 70 -3.59 -7.68 6.47
CA TRP A 70 -3.57 -7.70 5.00
C TRP A 70 -4.58 -8.71 4.50
N ARG A 71 -5.51 -8.23 3.70
CA ARG A 71 -6.59 -9.05 3.16
C ARG A 71 -6.14 -9.77 1.89
N HIS A 72 -6.77 -10.92 1.60
CA HIS A 72 -6.43 -11.72 0.43
C HIS A 72 -6.69 -11.00 -0.91
N ASP A 73 -7.65 -10.09 -0.96
CA ASP A 73 -7.93 -9.24 -2.14
C ASP A 73 -6.78 -8.25 -2.42
N GLU A 74 -6.02 -7.87 -1.39
CA GLU A 74 -4.86 -6.97 -1.50
C GLU A 74 -3.56 -7.72 -1.81
N VAL A 75 -3.31 -8.85 -1.14
CA VAL A 75 -2.01 -9.53 -1.17
C VAL A 75 -2.03 -10.93 -1.83
N GLY A 76 -3.17 -11.33 -2.38
CA GLY A 76 -3.32 -12.65 -2.98
C GLY A 76 -3.67 -13.75 -1.98
N HIS A 77 -3.93 -14.94 -2.51
CA HIS A 77 -4.29 -16.12 -1.75
C HIS A 77 -3.65 -17.39 -2.36
N ASN A 78 -3.77 -18.53 -1.68
CA ASN A 78 -3.13 -19.78 -2.08
C ASN A 78 -3.51 -20.28 -3.49
N HIS A 79 -4.72 -19.97 -3.97
CA HIS A 79 -5.14 -20.36 -5.31
C HIS A 79 -4.37 -19.58 -6.39
N GLU A 80 -4.21 -18.28 -6.20
CA GLU A 80 -3.40 -17.41 -7.06
C GLU A 80 -1.94 -17.91 -7.09
N ALA A 81 -1.35 -18.13 -5.91
CA ALA A 81 0.00 -18.66 -5.80
C ALA A 81 0.21 -20.00 -6.52
N ARG A 82 -0.79 -20.91 -6.48
CA ARG A 82 -0.75 -22.16 -7.23
C ARG A 82 -0.82 -21.94 -8.73
N THR A 83 -1.56 -20.95 -9.19
CA THR A 83 -1.62 -20.58 -10.62
C THR A 83 -0.28 -20.05 -11.09
N GLU A 84 0.39 -19.23 -10.29
CA GLU A 84 1.76 -18.75 -10.57
C GLU A 84 2.74 -19.93 -10.69
N VAL A 85 2.69 -20.91 -9.76
CA VAL A 85 3.56 -22.10 -9.82
C VAL A 85 3.28 -22.95 -11.05
N LYS A 86 2.01 -23.14 -11.43
CA LYS A 86 1.65 -23.94 -12.61
C LYS A 86 2.19 -23.36 -13.93
N ALA A 87 2.49 -22.09 -13.97
CA ALA A 87 3.05 -21.45 -15.15
C ALA A 87 4.45 -22.01 -15.52
N PHE A 88 5.22 -22.46 -14.52
CA PHE A 88 6.55 -23.03 -14.75
C PHE A 88 6.70 -24.51 -14.38
N ASN A 89 5.79 -25.04 -13.57
CA ASN A 89 5.74 -26.47 -13.25
C ASN A 89 4.28 -26.92 -13.08
N SER A 90 3.71 -27.46 -14.14
CA SER A 90 2.33 -27.97 -14.17
C SER A 90 2.18 -29.37 -13.62
N GLU A 91 3.25 -30.17 -13.60
CA GLU A 91 3.21 -31.58 -13.22
C GLU A 91 3.25 -31.78 -11.70
N THR A 92 4.10 -31.02 -11.02
CA THR A 92 4.25 -31.09 -9.57
C THR A 92 4.04 -29.73 -8.94
N VAL A 93 2.80 -29.42 -8.60
CA VAL A 93 2.48 -28.14 -7.96
C VAL A 93 2.89 -28.15 -6.51
N PHE A 94 3.73 -27.21 -6.11
CA PHE A 94 4.11 -27.01 -4.71
C PHE A 94 2.87 -26.84 -3.82
N SER A 95 2.81 -27.51 -2.67
CA SER A 95 1.58 -27.64 -1.87
C SER A 95 1.09 -26.31 -1.30
N THR A 96 2.01 -25.46 -0.84
CA THR A 96 1.71 -24.21 -0.12
C THR A 96 2.53 -23.01 -0.61
N PRO A 97 2.49 -22.67 -1.91
CA PRO A 97 3.22 -21.52 -2.41
C PRO A 97 2.63 -20.22 -1.79
N LYS A 98 3.45 -19.18 -1.74
CA LYS A 98 2.99 -17.85 -1.38
C LYS A 98 2.77 -17.02 -2.64
N PRO A 99 1.71 -16.18 -2.71
CA PRO A 99 1.49 -15.33 -3.87
C PRO A 99 2.55 -14.24 -3.95
N GLU A 100 2.96 -13.88 -5.16
CA GLU A 100 3.97 -12.86 -5.39
C GLU A 100 3.57 -11.51 -4.80
N ARG A 101 2.29 -11.12 -4.86
CA ARG A 101 1.79 -9.86 -4.28
C ARG A 101 2.00 -9.75 -2.76
N LEU A 102 1.98 -10.87 -2.03
CA LEU A 102 2.30 -10.87 -0.61
C LEU A 102 3.77 -10.53 -0.37
N ILE A 103 4.66 -11.18 -1.12
CA ILE A 103 6.10 -10.95 -1.00
C ILE A 103 6.46 -9.55 -1.50
N GLU A 104 5.84 -9.08 -2.58
CA GLU A 104 5.99 -7.70 -3.06
C GLU A 104 5.70 -6.68 -1.95
N ARG A 105 4.59 -6.85 -1.22
CA ARG A 105 4.26 -5.95 -0.11
C ARG A 105 5.30 -6.02 1.01
N ILE A 106 5.77 -7.21 1.37
CA ILE A 106 6.80 -7.38 2.38
C ILE A 106 8.08 -6.65 1.96
N LEU A 107 8.54 -6.88 0.73
CA LEU A 107 9.77 -6.26 0.24
C LEU A 107 9.64 -4.74 0.07
N THR A 108 8.48 -4.25 -0.36
CA THR A 108 8.20 -2.80 -0.43
C THR A 108 8.31 -2.12 0.93
N LEU A 109 7.89 -2.79 2.02
CA LEU A 109 7.92 -2.22 3.35
C LEU A 109 9.28 -2.34 4.05
N ALA A 110 10.06 -3.34 3.69
CA ALA A 110 11.26 -3.73 4.45
C ALA A 110 12.58 -3.49 3.71
N THR A 111 12.53 -3.18 2.41
CA THR A 111 13.74 -3.09 1.58
C THR A 111 13.64 -1.98 0.54
N GLU A 112 14.80 -1.53 0.07
CA GLU A 112 14.95 -0.66 -1.09
C GLU A 112 15.58 -1.40 -2.28
N GLU A 113 15.66 -0.75 -3.45
CA GLU A 113 16.35 -1.32 -4.61
C GLU A 113 17.81 -1.62 -4.29
N ASN A 114 18.31 -2.74 -4.82
CA ASN A 114 19.66 -3.28 -4.59
C ASN A 114 19.93 -3.85 -3.19
N ASP A 115 18.99 -3.83 -2.26
CA ASP A 115 19.11 -4.51 -0.98
C ASP A 115 19.22 -6.03 -1.17
N LEU A 116 19.83 -6.69 -0.18
CA LEU A 116 20.00 -8.13 -0.16
C LEU A 116 18.86 -8.80 0.66
N VAL A 117 18.09 -9.66 0.00
CA VAL A 117 17.02 -10.44 0.60
C VAL A 117 17.51 -11.88 0.81
N LEU A 118 17.37 -12.39 2.03
CA LEU A 118 17.67 -13.78 2.38
C LEU A 118 16.37 -14.52 2.72
N ASP A 119 16.13 -15.66 2.07
CA ASP A 119 15.09 -16.62 2.46
C ASP A 119 15.71 -17.99 2.67
N SER A 120 15.77 -18.42 3.92
CA SER A 120 16.39 -19.71 4.31
C SER A 120 15.44 -20.91 4.22
N PHE A 121 14.18 -20.72 3.82
CA PHE A 121 13.16 -21.74 3.59
C PHE A 121 12.38 -21.42 2.31
N LEU A 122 13.11 -21.34 1.20
CA LEU A 122 12.65 -20.74 -0.05
C LEU A 122 11.40 -21.40 -0.67
N GLY A 123 11.19 -22.68 -0.44
CA GLY A 123 10.02 -23.41 -0.94
C GLY A 123 9.91 -23.41 -2.46
N SER A 124 8.92 -22.75 -3.00
CA SER A 124 8.68 -22.65 -4.45
C SER A 124 9.44 -21.51 -5.15
N GLY A 125 10.32 -20.79 -4.47
CA GLY A 125 11.12 -19.72 -5.05
C GLY A 125 10.45 -18.36 -5.14
N THR A 126 9.29 -18.14 -4.50
CA THR A 126 8.53 -16.90 -4.63
C THR A 126 9.34 -15.68 -4.18
N THR A 127 10.03 -15.76 -3.05
CA THR A 127 10.80 -14.64 -2.50
C THR A 127 11.92 -14.20 -3.46
N SER A 128 12.68 -15.16 -4.00
CA SER A 128 13.74 -14.86 -4.97
C SER A 128 13.18 -14.28 -6.28
N ALA A 129 12.05 -14.82 -6.75
CA ALA A 129 11.38 -14.33 -7.96
C ALA A 129 10.95 -12.86 -7.81
N VAL A 130 10.28 -12.53 -6.71
CA VAL A 130 9.83 -11.16 -6.45
C VAL A 130 11.01 -10.23 -6.20
N ALA A 131 12.03 -10.66 -5.46
CA ALA A 131 13.24 -9.88 -5.25
C ALA A 131 13.91 -9.51 -6.59
N GLN A 132 14.04 -10.47 -7.51
CA GLN A 132 14.55 -10.23 -8.86
C GLN A 132 13.69 -9.22 -9.64
N LYS A 133 12.36 -9.41 -9.66
CA LYS A 133 11.42 -8.53 -10.36
C LYS A 133 11.42 -7.10 -9.81
N MET A 134 11.75 -6.94 -8.53
CA MET A 134 11.82 -5.65 -7.85
C MET A 134 13.24 -5.06 -7.78
N ASN A 135 14.21 -5.57 -8.50
CA ASN A 135 15.61 -5.14 -8.49
C ASN A 135 16.29 -5.25 -7.12
N ARG A 136 15.97 -6.29 -6.36
CA ARG A 136 16.69 -6.66 -5.13
C ARG A 136 17.65 -7.81 -5.44
N LYS A 137 18.77 -7.86 -4.70
CA LYS A 137 19.63 -9.04 -4.65
C LYS A 137 19.00 -10.09 -3.76
N TYR A 138 19.26 -11.36 -4.02
CA TYR A 138 18.66 -12.43 -3.22
C TYR A 138 19.60 -13.58 -2.99
N ILE A 139 19.44 -14.23 -1.84
CA ILE A 139 20.00 -15.55 -1.50
C ILE A 139 18.83 -16.41 -1.04
N GLY A 140 18.56 -17.51 -1.74
CA GLY A 140 17.53 -18.48 -1.37
C GLY A 140 18.17 -19.80 -0.98
N ILE A 141 17.73 -20.39 0.12
CA ILE A 141 18.16 -21.69 0.61
C ILE A 141 16.96 -22.62 0.66
N GLU A 142 17.07 -23.78 0.01
CA GLU A 142 16.06 -24.85 0.03
C GLU A 142 16.73 -26.19 0.13
N LEU A 143 16.32 -26.99 1.13
CA LEU A 143 16.94 -28.29 1.40
C LEU A 143 16.41 -29.40 0.49
N GLY A 144 15.13 -29.31 0.08
CA GLY A 144 14.45 -30.36 -0.66
C GLY A 144 14.69 -30.29 -2.17
N GLU A 145 14.19 -31.30 -2.89
CA GLU A 145 14.22 -31.37 -4.36
C GLU A 145 13.52 -30.18 -5.03
N HIS A 146 12.71 -29.43 -4.27
CA HIS A 146 12.05 -28.21 -4.74
C HIS A 146 13.04 -27.14 -5.20
N SER A 147 14.26 -27.17 -4.68
CA SER A 147 15.34 -26.29 -5.17
C SER A 147 15.58 -26.47 -6.67
N ILE A 148 15.55 -27.73 -7.15
CA ILE A 148 15.79 -28.08 -8.54
C ILE A 148 14.49 -28.07 -9.36
N THR A 149 13.41 -28.61 -8.78
CA THR A 149 12.15 -28.82 -9.53
C THR A 149 11.27 -27.56 -9.60
N HIS A 150 11.44 -26.61 -8.68
CA HIS A 150 10.63 -25.38 -8.60
C HIS A 150 11.47 -24.11 -8.64
N CYS A 151 12.45 -23.95 -7.73
CA CYS A 151 13.18 -22.68 -7.63
C CYS A 151 13.99 -22.38 -8.89
N VAL A 152 14.76 -23.34 -9.40
CA VAL A 152 15.59 -23.13 -10.59
C VAL A 152 14.75 -22.85 -11.85
N PRO A 153 13.70 -23.62 -12.19
CA PRO A 153 12.85 -23.28 -13.34
C PRO A 153 12.19 -21.91 -13.21
N ARG A 154 11.64 -21.58 -12.02
CA ARG A 154 11.04 -20.26 -11.78
C ARG A 154 12.03 -19.14 -12.01
N MET A 155 13.23 -19.25 -11.43
CA MET A 155 14.24 -18.21 -11.55
C MET A 155 14.75 -18.04 -12.97
N LYS A 156 14.87 -19.14 -13.74
CA LYS A 156 15.20 -19.04 -15.19
C LYS A 156 14.15 -18.24 -15.93
N MET A 157 12.86 -18.54 -15.76
CA MET A 157 11.79 -17.80 -16.41
C MET A 157 11.77 -16.31 -16.02
N VAL A 158 11.97 -16.01 -14.73
CA VAL A 158 12.01 -14.61 -14.26
C VAL A 158 13.19 -13.86 -14.83
N ILE A 159 14.37 -14.47 -14.92
CA ILE A 159 15.57 -13.86 -15.52
C ILE A 159 15.39 -13.67 -17.02
N ASP A 160 14.69 -14.58 -17.69
CA ASP A 160 14.37 -14.52 -19.12
C ASP A 160 13.22 -13.52 -19.42
N GLY A 161 12.66 -12.84 -18.40
CA GLY A 161 11.68 -11.77 -18.57
C GLY A 161 10.22 -12.21 -18.56
N GLU A 162 9.89 -13.26 -17.78
CA GLU A 162 8.51 -13.70 -17.57
C GLU A 162 7.62 -12.53 -17.09
N GLN A 163 6.41 -12.41 -17.66
CA GLN A 163 5.49 -11.31 -17.46
C GLN A 163 4.30 -11.65 -16.53
N GLY A 164 4.45 -12.63 -15.66
CA GLY A 164 3.41 -13.01 -14.70
C GLY A 164 3.58 -12.37 -13.32
N GLY A 165 2.61 -12.60 -12.43
CA GLY A 165 2.65 -12.16 -11.05
C GLY A 165 2.80 -10.64 -10.90
N VAL A 166 3.90 -10.18 -10.28
CA VAL A 166 4.20 -8.76 -10.04
C VAL A 166 5.09 -8.11 -11.11
N SER A 167 5.30 -8.76 -12.25
CA SER A 167 6.03 -8.17 -13.37
C SER A 167 5.36 -6.90 -13.85
N LYS A 168 6.16 -5.87 -14.19
CA LYS A 168 5.70 -4.54 -14.65
C LYS A 168 6.19 -4.28 -16.06
#